data_1ca1d560a07cdda88eb6d916286e9949
#
_entry.id   1ca1d560a07cdda88eb6d916286e9949
#
_cell.length_a   1.000
_cell.length_b   1.000
_cell.length_c   1.000
_cell.angle_alpha   90.00
_cell.angle_beta   90.00
_cell.angle_gamma   90.00
#
_symmetry.space_group_name_H-M   'P 1'
#
loop_
_entity.id
_entity.type
_entity.pdbx_description
1 polymer ?
#
loop_
_entity_poly.entity_id
_entity_poly.type
_entity_poly.pdbx_seq_one_letter_code
_entity_poly.pdbx_strand_id
1 'polypeptide(L)'
;MKYASILSRYYPGTTLGGRSGNIRVLISQDTTDSVDIAGRSGLVFRNVKAGTTMALPTTINGNTVTRWRILQVSSDKKQSTLQYRTTGDYTSYKATRWTGDGQFEGPSSIALIMPSGSAVKYRGAIRSAVPSTGSTSRNTVNAVSIENYVRGVIAAEMPSSWMPEALKAQAVAARTYGVRSLTSTRYYDICSTTACQVYGGASQETANTDAAVQGTNGKILRYDGTTAFTQFSSSSGGYTSPGSQPYLKAVSDPWDNWSGNANHAWTTTVSAATIEKAYPAIGTLKQLKVTKRNGFGDWGGRVSTISLVGSAKTVTITGDNARWAFGLKSNWFRF
;
A
#
# COMPACT_ATOMS: atom_id res chain seq x y z
N MET A 1 14.13 -23.01 6.24
CA MET A 1 15.12 -21.90 6.13
C MET A 1 14.73 -20.82 7.13
N LYS A 2 15.66 -20.20 7.85
CA LYS A 2 15.38 -19.08 8.77
C LYS A 2 15.10 -17.80 7.99
N TYR A 3 14.29 -16.89 8.53
CA TYR A 3 13.93 -15.63 7.86
C TYR A 3 15.15 -14.78 7.45
N ALA A 4 16.19 -14.77 8.27
CA ALA A 4 17.43 -14.06 7.93
C ALA A 4 18.12 -14.61 6.68
N SER A 5 18.12 -15.94 6.50
CA SER A 5 18.65 -16.58 5.29
C SER A 5 17.78 -16.31 4.05
N ILE A 6 16.45 -16.23 4.23
CA ILE A 6 15.53 -15.82 3.16
C ILE A 6 15.88 -14.38 2.73
N LEU A 7 15.98 -13.47 3.68
CA LEU A 7 16.31 -12.06 3.41
C LEU A 7 17.68 -11.89 2.73
N SER A 8 18.73 -12.58 3.21
CA SER A 8 20.07 -12.46 2.60
C SER A 8 20.13 -13.04 1.18
N ARG A 9 19.25 -13.98 0.83
CA ARG A 9 19.13 -14.50 -0.53
C ARG A 9 18.54 -13.46 -1.49
N TYR A 10 17.43 -12.83 -1.09
CA TYR A 10 16.72 -11.88 -1.98
C TYR A 10 17.25 -10.44 -1.90
N TYR A 11 17.98 -10.11 -0.83
CA TYR A 11 18.62 -8.79 -0.63
C TYR A 11 20.09 -8.99 -0.21
N PRO A 12 20.93 -9.57 -1.09
CA PRO A 12 22.33 -9.89 -0.77
C PRO A 12 23.11 -8.62 -0.42
N GLY A 13 24.03 -8.74 0.56
CA GLY A 13 24.84 -7.63 1.04
C GLY A 13 24.14 -6.66 1.99
N THR A 14 22.85 -6.90 2.31
CA THR A 14 22.17 -6.15 3.37
C THR A 14 22.42 -6.75 4.74
N THR A 15 22.30 -5.93 5.79
CA THR A 15 22.45 -6.32 7.19
C THR A 15 21.18 -6.01 7.97
N LEU A 16 20.92 -6.76 9.05
CA LEU A 16 19.81 -6.44 9.96
C LEU A 16 20.19 -5.24 10.84
N GLY A 17 19.28 -4.27 10.90
CA GLY A 17 19.32 -3.14 11.80
C GLY A 17 18.05 -2.99 12.62
N GLY A 18 17.93 -1.88 13.34
CA GLY A 18 16.75 -1.57 14.16
C GLY A 18 16.12 -0.24 13.77
N ARG A 19 14.78 -0.17 13.85
CA ARG A 19 14.00 1.07 13.73
C ARG A 19 12.65 0.94 14.43
N SER A 20 12.26 1.96 15.16
CA SER A 20 10.93 2.17 15.73
C SER A 20 10.40 3.55 15.33
N GLY A 21 9.17 3.88 15.71
CA GLY A 21 8.53 5.17 15.45
C GLY A 21 7.15 5.01 14.81
N ASN A 22 6.68 6.09 14.21
CA ASN A 22 5.37 6.17 13.57
C ASN A 22 5.50 6.36 12.07
N ILE A 23 4.42 6.01 11.35
CA ILE A 23 4.26 6.18 9.91
C ILE A 23 2.86 6.75 9.63
N ARG A 24 2.74 7.54 8.58
CA ARG A 24 1.50 8.15 8.12
C ARG A 24 1.10 7.49 6.80
N VAL A 25 -0.02 6.76 6.82
CA VAL A 25 -0.52 6.00 5.67
C VAL A 25 -1.70 6.73 5.05
N LEU A 26 -1.58 7.16 3.81
CA LEU A 26 -2.71 7.69 3.04
C LEU A 26 -3.68 6.55 2.73
N ILE A 27 -4.92 6.66 3.19
CA ILE A 27 -5.99 5.71 2.88
C ILE A 27 -6.61 6.09 1.52
N SER A 28 -5.97 5.62 0.46
CA SER A 28 -6.30 6.03 -0.92
C SER A 28 -7.68 5.59 -1.39
N GLN A 29 -8.29 4.61 -0.71
CA GLN A 29 -9.65 4.15 -0.99
C GLN A 29 -10.73 5.10 -0.43
N ASP A 30 -10.39 5.96 0.54
CA ASP A 30 -11.27 7.03 0.98
C ASP A 30 -11.05 8.27 0.12
N THR A 31 -11.93 8.46 -0.84
CA THR A 31 -11.90 9.55 -1.81
C THR A 31 -12.75 10.75 -1.40
N THR A 32 -13.25 10.75 -0.16
CA THR A 32 -14.09 11.85 0.36
C THR A 32 -13.24 12.96 0.99
N ASP A 33 -13.82 14.15 1.08
CA ASP A 33 -13.24 15.27 1.85
C ASP A 33 -13.65 15.24 3.34
N SER A 34 -14.22 14.11 3.81
CA SER A 34 -14.59 13.90 5.21
C SER A 34 -13.93 12.64 5.77
N VAL A 35 -13.75 12.63 7.09
CA VAL A 35 -13.30 11.45 7.83
C VAL A 35 -14.41 11.00 8.75
N ASP A 36 -15.06 9.91 8.42
CA ASP A 36 -16.20 9.35 9.13
C ASP A 36 -15.79 8.11 9.93
N ILE A 37 -16.08 8.07 11.22
CA ILE A 37 -15.81 6.91 12.08
C ILE A 37 -17.05 6.44 12.81
N ALA A 38 -17.09 5.16 13.15
CA ALA A 38 -18.13 4.62 14.02
C ALA A 38 -18.00 5.16 15.46
N GLY A 39 -19.13 5.52 16.08
CA GLY A 39 -19.20 5.92 17.48
C GLY A 39 -18.86 4.77 18.41
N ARG A 40 -18.08 5.03 19.45
CA ARG A 40 -17.74 4.08 20.51
C ARG A 40 -17.17 4.80 21.74
N SER A 41 -17.06 4.11 22.86
CA SER A 41 -16.44 4.64 24.08
C SER A 41 -14.92 4.85 23.93
N GLY A 42 -14.38 5.83 24.64
CA GLY A 42 -12.94 6.14 24.69
C GLY A 42 -12.39 6.86 23.46
N LEU A 43 -13.25 7.32 22.53
CA LEU A 43 -12.81 8.18 21.44
C LEU A 43 -12.45 9.58 21.92
N VAL A 44 -11.38 10.12 21.34
CA VAL A 44 -10.89 11.48 21.55
C VAL A 44 -10.73 12.14 20.20
N PHE A 45 -11.18 13.37 20.06
CA PHE A 45 -10.79 14.27 18.99
C PHE A 45 -9.53 15.05 19.40
N ARG A 46 -8.57 15.18 18.49
CA ARG A 46 -7.39 16.05 18.65
C ARG A 46 -7.29 17.05 17.51
N ASN A 47 -7.18 18.33 17.86
CA ASN A 47 -6.65 19.35 16.95
C ASN A 47 -5.12 19.22 16.92
N VAL A 48 -4.57 18.74 15.79
CA VAL A 48 -3.13 18.40 15.70
C VAL A 48 -2.25 19.63 15.84
N LYS A 49 -2.64 20.76 15.20
CA LYS A 49 -1.86 22.00 15.24
C LYS A 49 -1.86 22.65 16.62
N ALA A 50 -3.02 22.71 17.26
CA ALA A 50 -3.15 23.31 18.60
C ALA A 50 -2.66 22.37 19.73
N GLY A 51 -2.52 21.07 19.45
CA GLY A 51 -2.19 20.06 20.47
C GLY A 51 -3.33 19.76 21.45
N THR A 52 -4.51 20.36 21.26
CA THR A 52 -5.65 20.21 22.19
C THR A 52 -6.44 18.94 21.90
N THR A 53 -7.02 18.36 22.95
CA THR A 53 -7.84 17.15 22.87
C THR A 53 -9.22 17.36 23.48
N MET A 54 -10.21 16.60 23.00
CA MET A 54 -11.57 16.61 23.52
C MET A 54 -12.11 15.18 23.53
N ALA A 55 -12.55 14.69 24.67
CA ALA A 55 -13.25 13.41 24.77
C ALA A 55 -14.59 13.48 24.02
N LEU A 56 -14.89 12.42 23.27
CA LEU A 56 -16.12 12.32 22.50
C LEU A 56 -17.13 11.47 23.28
N PRO A 57 -18.30 12.02 23.59
CA PRO A 57 -19.33 11.28 24.32
C PRO A 57 -19.93 10.14 23.47
N THR A 58 -20.37 9.11 24.15
CA THR A 58 -21.14 8.00 23.53
C THR A 58 -22.61 8.31 23.37
N THR A 59 -23.12 9.31 24.13
CA THR A 59 -24.51 9.76 24.10
C THR A 59 -24.58 11.28 24.08
N ILE A 60 -25.54 11.83 23.33
CA ILE A 60 -25.86 13.27 23.31
C ILE A 60 -27.35 13.38 23.39
N ASN A 61 -27.87 14.19 24.34
CA ASN A 61 -29.28 14.37 24.64
C ASN A 61 -30.05 13.03 24.79
N GLY A 62 -29.41 12.07 25.50
CA GLY A 62 -29.99 10.74 25.73
C GLY A 62 -29.90 9.76 24.56
N ASN A 63 -29.45 10.19 23.37
CA ASN A 63 -29.35 9.34 22.17
C ASN A 63 -27.91 8.85 21.96
N THR A 64 -27.74 7.57 21.59
CA THR A 64 -26.44 6.99 21.30
C THR A 64 -25.83 7.61 20.04
N VAL A 65 -24.58 8.06 20.13
CA VAL A 65 -23.82 8.55 18.98
C VAL A 65 -23.33 7.35 18.17
N THR A 66 -23.85 7.21 16.95
CA THR A 66 -23.49 6.11 16.04
C THR A 66 -22.29 6.43 15.18
N ARG A 67 -22.04 7.71 14.88
CA ARG A 67 -20.90 8.17 14.05
C ARG A 67 -20.35 9.51 14.50
N TRP A 68 -19.07 9.71 14.27
CA TRP A 68 -18.39 10.99 14.30
C TRP A 68 -17.79 11.31 12.94
N ARG A 69 -17.78 12.61 12.57
CA ARG A 69 -17.26 13.08 11.28
C ARG A 69 -16.41 14.33 11.47
N ILE A 70 -15.26 14.37 10.83
CA ILE A 70 -14.53 15.60 10.52
C ILE A 70 -14.77 15.94 9.05
N LEU A 71 -15.18 17.17 8.78
CA LEU A 71 -15.33 17.67 7.41
C LEU A 71 -15.01 19.15 7.33
N GLN A 72 -14.96 19.67 6.10
CA GLN A 72 -14.78 21.09 5.82
C GLN A 72 -16.03 21.89 6.23
N VAL A 73 -15.81 23.15 6.63
CA VAL A 73 -16.90 24.11 6.84
C VAL A 73 -17.35 24.66 5.49
N SER A 74 -18.64 24.56 5.17
CA SER A 74 -19.18 24.94 3.87
C SER A 74 -18.92 26.41 3.51
N SER A 75 -18.98 27.32 4.49
CA SER A 75 -18.72 28.76 4.31
C SER A 75 -17.24 29.13 4.27
N ASP A 76 -16.35 28.26 4.74
CA ASP A 76 -14.90 28.43 4.68
C ASP A 76 -14.20 27.06 4.66
N LYS A 77 -13.96 26.55 3.47
CA LYS A 77 -13.36 25.25 3.23
C LYS A 77 -11.93 25.08 3.75
N LYS A 78 -11.26 26.18 4.17
CA LYS A 78 -9.97 26.12 4.85
C LYS A 78 -10.10 25.67 6.31
N GLN A 79 -11.29 25.82 6.88
CA GLN A 79 -11.62 25.35 8.21
C GLN A 79 -12.28 23.97 8.18
N SER A 80 -12.12 23.23 9.25
CA SER A 80 -12.81 21.97 9.52
C SER A 80 -13.73 22.11 10.72
N THR A 81 -14.75 21.26 10.78
CA THR A 81 -15.71 21.15 11.89
C THR A 81 -15.90 19.70 12.30
N LEU A 82 -16.38 19.49 13.51
CA LEU A 82 -16.75 18.19 14.04
C LEU A 82 -18.26 18.05 14.05
N GLN A 83 -18.73 16.92 13.52
CA GLN A 83 -20.13 16.53 13.52
C GLN A 83 -20.34 15.17 14.17
N TYR A 84 -21.54 14.92 14.65
CA TYR A 84 -21.96 13.60 15.13
C TYR A 84 -23.29 13.20 14.49
N ARG A 85 -23.60 11.92 14.56
CA ARG A 85 -24.87 11.34 14.13
C ARG A 85 -25.38 10.37 15.19
N THR A 86 -26.64 10.50 15.55
CA THR A 86 -27.38 9.52 16.37
C THR A 86 -28.29 8.70 15.48
N THR A 87 -29.32 9.29 14.95
CA THR A 87 -30.24 8.83 13.91
C THR A 87 -30.36 9.93 12.86
N GLY A 88 -30.73 9.62 11.61
CA GLY A 88 -30.91 10.61 10.54
C GLY A 88 -29.60 11.29 10.12
N ASP A 89 -29.61 12.62 9.98
CA ASP A 89 -28.53 13.43 9.46
C ASP A 89 -27.45 13.77 10.50
N TYR A 90 -26.30 14.27 10.01
CA TYR A 90 -25.21 14.76 10.86
C TYR A 90 -25.55 16.12 11.46
N THR A 91 -25.23 16.30 12.74
CA THR A 91 -25.40 17.53 13.51
C THR A 91 -24.02 18.08 13.93
N SER A 92 -23.84 19.40 13.85
CA SER A 92 -22.62 20.07 14.30
C SER A 92 -22.42 19.88 15.81
N TYR A 93 -21.20 19.53 16.21
CA TYR A 93 -20.85 19.35 17.62
C TYR A 93 -20.16 20.60 18.18
N LYS A 94 -20.84 21.27 19.15
CA LYS A 94 -20.29 22.46 19.88
C LYS A 94 -19.78 23.58 18.97
N ALA A 95 -20.31 23.72 17.75
CA ALA A 95 -19.86 24.68 16.75
C ALA A 95 -18.33 24.75 16.58
N THR A 96 -17.64 23.60 16.74
CA THR A 96 -16.18 23.53 16.66
C THR A 96 -15.68 23.98 15.28
N ARG A 97 -14.61 24.77 15.26
CA ARG A 97 -13.93 25.17 14.03
C ARG A 97 -12.42 25.24 14.27
N TRP A 98 -11.63 24.75 13.29
CA TRP A 98 -10.18 24.88 13.34
C TRP A 98 -9.58 24.85 11.93
N THR A 99 -8.34 25.30 11.80
CA THR A 99 -7.50 25.18 10.60
C THR A 99 -6.46 24.09 10.79
N GLY A 100 -6.06 23.41 9.71
CA GLY A 100 -5.09 22.32 9.76
C GLY A 100 -5.73 20.96 10.08
N ASP A 101 -4.88 20.01 10.47
CA ASP A 101 -5.27 18.62 10.69
C ASP A 101 -6.09 18.43 11.97
N GLY A 102 -7.15 17.63 11.86
CA GLY A 102 -7.88 17.07 12.99
C GLY A 102 -7.81 15.54 12.95
N GLN A 103 -7.81 14.87 14.09
CA GLN A 103 -7.77 13.41 14.10
C GLN A 103 -8.60 12.81 15.23
N PHE A 104 -9.05 11.59 14.97
CA PHE A 104 -9.67 10.73 15.97
C PHE A 104 -8.63 9.78 16.57
N GLU A 105 -8.62 9.67 17.88
CA GLU A 105 -7.80 8.74 18.66
C GLU A 105 -8.68 7.84 19.52
N GLY A 106 -8.18 6.67 19.92
CA GLY A 106 -8.91 5.76 20.79
C GLY A 106 -8.00 4.69 21.39
N PRO A 107 -8.48 3.96 22.42
CA PRO A 107 -7.67 2.98 23.16
C PRO A 107 -7.37 1.70 22.35
N SER A 108 -8.06 1.50 21.24
CA SER A 108 -7.86 0.34 20.35
C SER A 108 -8.09 0.75 18.90
N SER A 109 -8.41 -0.19 18.01
CA SER A 109 -8.71 0.17 16.61
C SER A 109 -9.95 1.06 16.48
N ILE A 110 -9.91 1.96 15.51
CA ILE A 110 -11.01 2.87 15.12
C ILE A 110 -11.61 2.34 13.81
N ALA A 111 -12.92 2.26 13.74
CA ALA A 111 -13.65 1.84 12.54
C ALA A 111 -13.90 3.08 11.66
N LEU A 112 -13.11 3.23 10.60
CA LEU A 112 -13.33 4.21 9.53
C LEU A 112 -14.46 3.73 8.63
N ILE A 113 -15.41 4.61 8.34
CA ILE A 113 -16.52 4.34 7.42
C ILE A 113 -16.07 4.77 6.02
N MET A 114 -15.95 3.81 5.13
CA MET A 114 -15.52 4.02 3.75
C MET A 114 -16.66 4.63 2.90
N PRO A 115 -16.37 5.21 1.72
CA PRO A 115 -17.40 5.75 0.82
C PRO A 115 -18.48 4.72 0.43
N SER A 116 -18.14 3.43 0.41
CA SER A 116 -19.08 2.33 0.19
C SER A 116 -20.07 2.09 1.35
N GLY A 117 -19.87 2.75 2.50
CA GLY A 117 -20.59 2.49 3.74
C GLY A 117 -20.00 1.36 4.60
N SER A 118 -19.05 0.60 4.09
CA SER A 118 -18.36 -0.45 4.86
C SER A 118 -17.45 0.14 5.94
N ALA A 119 -17.20 -0.61 7.01
CA ALA A 119 -16.31 -0.21 8.09
C ALA A 119 -15.00 -0.97 8.03
N VAL A 120 -13.88 -0.26 8.01
CA VAL A 120 -12.53 -0.82 8.08
C VAL A 120 -11.85 -0.35 9.37
N LYS A 121 -11.33 -1.29 10.16
CA LYS A 121 -10.68 -0.98 11.44
C LYS A 121 -9.21 -0.66 11.25
N TYR A 122 -8.74 0.41 11.88
CA TYR A 122 -7.35 0.84 11.88
C TYR A 122 -6.85 1.06 13.31
N ARG A 123 -5.64 0.65 13.63
CA ARG A 123 -4.95 1.01 14.87
C ARG A 123 -4.39 2.44 14.77
N GLY A 124 -4.05 3.04 15.90
CA GLY A 124 -3.54 4.41 15.94
C GLY A 124 -4.64 5.46 15.72
N ALA A 125 -4.31 6.57 15.08
CA ALA A 125 -5.22 7.68 14.86
C ALA A 125 -5.69 7.75 13.40
N ILE A 126 -6.94 8.16 13.19
CA ILE A 126 -7.48 8.48 11.87
C ILE A 126 -7.56 9.98 11.73
N ARG A 127 -6.82 10.53 10.77
CA ARG A 127 -6.60 11.95 10.58
C ARG A 127 -7.28 12.45 9.32
N SER A 128 -7.98 13.57 9.44
CA SER A 128 -8.34 14.44 8.33
C SER A 128 -7.16 15.38 8.08
N ALA A 129 -6.34 15.05 7.09
CA ALA A 129 -5.11 15.77 6.78
C ALA A 129 -5.34 16.83 5.71
N VAL A 130 -4.71 18.00 5.89
CA VAL A 130 -4.66 19.09 4.91
C VAL A 130 -3.47 18.87 3.99
N PRO A 131 -3.65 18.63 2.67
CA PRO A 131 -2.54 18.25 1.77
C PRO A 131 -1.43 19.30 1.65
N SER A 132 -1.77 20.58 1.72
CA SER A 132 -0.83 21.70 1.70
C SER A 132 -1.42 22.93 2.38
N THR A 133 -0.59 23.87 2.74
CA THR A 133 -1.04 25.13 3.35
C THR A 133 -2.06 25.83 2.46
N GLY A 134 -3.21 26.17 3.02
CA GLY A 134 -4.31 26.83 2.31
C GLY A 134 -5.19 25.90 1.45
N SER A 135 -4.90 24.59 1.41
CA SER A 135 -5.74 23.63 0.71
C SER A 135 -7.17 23.60 1.26
N THR A 136 -8.12 23.50 0.35
CA THR A 136 -9.52 23.25 0.67
C THR A 136 -9.89 21.76 0.63
N SER A 137 -8.99 20.89 0.25
CA SER A 137 -9.20 19.43 0.27
C SER A 137 -8.80 18.82 1.62
N ARG A 138 -9.36 17.64 1.91
CA ARG A 138 -8.99 16.79 3.04
C ARG A 138 -8.72 15.39 2.54
N ASN A 139 -7.71 14.75 3.14
CA ASN A 139 -7.40 13.35 2.84
C ASN A 139 -7.37 12.55 4.15
N THR A 140 -7.83 11.31 4.06
CA THR A 140 -7.79 10.40 5.20
C THR A 140 -6.40 9.79 5.32
N VAL A 141 -5.78 10.00 6.48
CA VAL A 141 -4.46 9.46 6.81
C VAL A 141 -4.53 8.68 8.12
N ASN A 142 -4.03 7.45 8.12
CA ASN A 142 -3.84 6.69 9.34
C ASN A 142 -2.45 6.98 9.92
N ALA A 143 -2.39 7.64 11.08
CA ALA A 143 -1.16 7.88 11.82
C ALA A 143 -0.97 6.75 12.85
N VAL A 144 0.03 5.90 12.66
CA VAL A 144 0.13 4.62 13.37
C VAL A 144 1.59 4.27 13.67
N SER A 145 1.86 3.44 14.69
CA SER A 145 3.22 2.91 14.90
C SER A 145 3.64 2.00 13.74
N ILE A 146 4.93 1.98 13.42
CA ILE A 146 5.48 1.13 12.34
C ILE A 146 5.08 -0.33 12.55
N GLU A 147 5.08 -0.84 13.79
CA GLU A 147 4.70 -2.22 14.06
C GLU A 147 3.22 -2.50 13.75
N ASN A 148 2.32 -1.62 14.15
CA ASN A 148 0.90 -1.76 13.82
C ASN A 148 0.61 -1.57 12.33
N TYR A 149 1.39 -0.73 11.63
CA TYR A 149 1.36 -0.64 10.18
C TYR A 149 1.74 -1.98 9.54
N VAL A 150 2.86 -2.59 9.95
CA VAL A 150 3.33 -3.87 9.39
C VAL A 150 2.33 -4.99 9.61
N ARG A 151 1.60 -5.04 10.74
CA ARG A 151 0.51 -6.01 10.98
C ARG A 151 -0.57 -5.91 9.90
N GLY A 152 -1.00 -4.70 9.57
CA GLY A 152 -2.01 -4.46 8.54
C GLY A 152 -1.51 -4.63 7.10
N VAL A 153 -0.18 -4.67 6.87
CA VAL A 153 0.44 -4.91 5.55
C VAL A 153 0.62 -6.39 5.29
N ILE A 154 1.32 -7.14 6.17
CA ILE A 154 1.72 -8.52 5.83
C ILE A 154 0.52 -9.46 5.69
N ALA A 155 -0.56 -9.21 6.41
CA ALA A 155 -1.80 -9.98 6.28
C ALA A 155 -2.51 -9.74 4.92
N ALA A 156 -2.24 -8.60 4.27
CA ALA A 156 -2.74 -8.29 2.93
C ALA A 156 -1.82 -8.76 1.80
N GLU A 157 -0.51 -8.85 2.06
CA GLU A 157 0.51 -9.18 1.06
C GLU A 157 0.88 -10.67 1.01
N MET A 158 0.61 -11.44 2.07
CA MET A 158 1.01 -12.84 2.16
C MET A 158 -0.05 -13.69 2.86
N PRO A 159 -0.40 -14.88 2.33
CA PRO A 159 -1.31 -15.80 3.00
C PRO A 159 -0.83 -16.15 4.41
N SER A 160 -1.70 -15.97 5.41
CA SER A 160 -1.37 -16.20 6.83
C SER A 160 -1.07 -17.64 7.18
N SER A 161 -1.41 -18.59 6.30
CA SER A 161 -1.12 -20.02 6.42
C SER A 161 0.32 -20.40 6.02
N TRP A 162 1.09 -19.46 5.47
CA TRP A 162 2.47 -19.75 5.07
C TRP A 162 3.37 -19.94 6.27
N MET A 163 4.54 -20.56 6.02
CA MET A 163 5.50 -20.91 7.07
C MET A 163 5.92 -19.68 7.89
N PRO A 164 6.03 -19.78 9.23
CA PRO A 164 6.33 -18.63 10.11
C PRO A 164 7.59 -17.85 9.70
N GLU A 165 8.62 -18.54 9.20
CA GLU A 165 9.86 -17.88 8.77
C GLU A 165 9.68 -17.09 7.45
N ALA A 166 8.75 -17.47 6.57
CA ALA A 166 8.37 -16.70 5.41
C ALA A 166 7.61 -15.43 5.82
N LEU A 167 6.64 -15.56 6.73
CA LEU A 167 5.90 -14.42 7.31
C LEU A 167 6.84 -13.44 8.02
N LYS A 168 7.86 -13.93 8.76
CA LYS A 168 8.89 -13.09 9.39
C LYS A 168 9.75 -12.36 8.36
N ALA A 169 10.15 -13.02 7.28
CA ALA A 169 10.90 -12.39 6.20
C ALA A 169 10.09 -11.27 5.56
N GLN A 170 8.80 -11.51 5.27
CA GLN A 170 7.89 -10.50 4.76
C GLN A 170 7.71 -9.33 5.74
N ALA A 171 7.58 -9.61 7.04
CA ALA A 171 7.45 -8.55 8.05
C ALA A 171 8.67 -7.61 8.07
N VAL A 172 9.88 -8.16 7.96
CA VAL A 172 11.12 -7.36 7.88
C VAL A 172 11.17 -6.58 6.56
N ALA A 173 10.85 -7.21 5.43
CA ALA A 173 10.85 -6.55 4.12
C ALA A 173 9.81 -5.40 4.08
N ALA A 174 8.56 -5.65 4.50
CA ALA A 174 7.50 -4.65 4.53
C ALA A 174 7.83 -3.48 5.48
N ARG A 175 8.36 -3.79 6.66
CA ARG A 175 8.81 -2.76 7.62
C ARG A 175 9.91 -1.89 7.03
N THR A 176 10.91 -2.50 6.40
CA THR A 176 12.02 -1.79 5.78
C THR A 176 11.54 -0.87 4.67
N TYR A 177 10.64 -1.33 3.82
CA TYR A 177 10.02 -0.53 2.75
C TYR A 177 9.25 0.67 3.33
N GLY A 178 8.41 0.44 4.37
CA GLY A 178 7.69 1.50 5.05
C GLY A 178 8.62 2.53 5.69
N VAL A 179 9.68 2.09 6.39
CA VAL A 179 10.69 2.98 6.98
C VAL A 179 11.44 3.77 5.91
N ARG A 180 11.73 3.17 4.76
CA ARG A 180 12.37 3.87 3.63
C ARG A 180 11.51 4.98 3.05
N SER A 181 10.18 4.85 3.17
CA SER A 181 9.21 5.83 2.66
C SER A 181 8.98 7.03 3.57
N LEU A 182 9.49 7.02 4.82
CA LEU A 182 9.31 8.11 5.77
C LEU A 182 9.83 9.44 5.20
N THR A 183 9.02 10.49 5.32
CA THR A 183 9.35 11.82 4.80
C THR A 183 8.72 12.93 5.66
N SER A 184 9.38 14.07 5.75
CA SER A 184 8.83 15.29 6.36
C SER A 184 8.23 16.25 5.33
N THR A 185 8.38 15.98 4.04
CA THR A 185 8.00 16.90 2.95
C THR A 185 6.56 16.75 2.47
N ARG A 186 5.86 15.69 2.91
CA ARG A 186 4.47 15.40 2.55
C ARG A 186 3.62 15.19 3.80
N TYR A 187 2.30 15.32 3.68
CA TYR A 187 1.33 15.06 4.74
C TYR A 187 1.13 13.56 5.03
N TYR A 188 1.69 12.66 4.22
CA TYR A 188 1.75 11.22 4.43
C TYR A 188 3.12 10.66 4.01
N ASP A 189 3.45 9.47 4.44
CA ASP A 189 4.72 8.79 4.11
C ASP A 189 4.53 7.76 3.00
N ILE A 190 3.45 7.01 3.05
CA ILE A 190 3.17 5.87 2.16
C ILE A 190 1.67 5.78 1.84
N CYS A 191 1.31 5.21 0.69
CA CYS A 191 -0.07 4.95 0.30
C CYS A 191 -0.51 3.51 0.63
N SER A 192 -1.83 3.27 0.70
CA SER A 192 -2.45 1.99 1.10
C SER A 192 -2.74 1.02 -0.06
N THR A 193 -2.24 1.29 -1.27
CA THR A 193 -2.54 0.52 -2.48
C THR A 193 -1.30 -0.19 -3.03
N THR A 194 -1.47 -1.00 -4.08
CA THR A 194 -0.39 -1.67 -4.82
C THR A 194 0.66 -0.72 -5.42
N ALA A 195 0.38 0.57 -5.53
CA ALA A 195 1.37 1.58 -5.91
C ALA A 195 2.47 1.78 -4.84
N CYS A 196 2.17 1.40 -3.58
CA CYS A 196 3.12 1.40 -2.46
C CYS A 196 3.15 -0.01 -1.83
N GLN A 197 2.31 -0.25 -0.81
CA GLN A 197 2.06 -1.54 -0.18
C GLN A 197 0.57 -1.62 0.16
N VAL A 198 -0.07 -2.75 -0.10
CA VAL A 198 -1.46 -2.96 0.30
C VAL A 198 -1.56 -2.93 1.81
N TYR A 199 -2.41 -2.03 2.33
CA TYR A 199 -2.60 -1.83 3.76
C TYR A 199 -4.09 -1.95 4.10
N GLY A 200 -4.48 -3.04 4.73
CA GLY A 200 -5.86 -3.34 5.10
C GLY A 200 -6.23 -2.97 6.55
N GLY A 201 -5.30 -2.38 7.30
CA GLY A 201 -5.49 -2.03 8.71
C GLY A 201 -5.72 -3.24 9.60
N ALA A 202 -6.31 -3.01 10.77
CA ALA A 202 -6.56 -4.05 11.77
C ALA A 202 -7.64 -5.07 11.36
N SER A 203 -8.43 -4.77 10.33
CA SER A 203 -9.47 -5.69 9.84
C SER A 203 -8.89 -6.95 9.18
N GLN A 204 -7.63 -6.91 8.75
CA GLN A 204 -6.97 -8.04 8.08
C GLN A 204 -5.96 -8.79 8.97
N GLU A 205 -5.67 -8.28 10.16
CA GLU A 205 -4.71 -8.90 11.09
C GLU A 205 -5.11 -10.34 11.42
N THR A 206 -4.12 -11.24 11.50
CA THR A 206 -4.29 -12.64 11.93
C THR A 206 -3.26 -12.98 13.00
N ALA A 207 -3.55 -13.98 13.83
CA ALA A 207 -2.63 -14.41 14.89
C ALA A 207 -1.24 -14.79 14.35
N ASN A 208 -1.17 -15.49 13.20
CA ASN A 208 0.09 -15.92 12.61
C ASN A 208 0.92 -14.75 12.08
N THR A 209 0.29 -13.79 11.40
CA THR A 209 0.98 -12.61 10.89
C THR A 209 1.42 -11.71 12.04
N ASP A 210 0.60 -11.55 13.07
CA ASP A 210 0.95 -10.79 14.27
C ASP A 210 2.13 -11.38 15.03
N ALA A 211 2.17 -12.73 15.17
CA ALA A 211 3.31 -13.42 15.77
C ALA A 211 4.61 -13.22 14.98
N ALA A 212 4.54 -13.18 13.64
CA ALA A 212 5.68 -12.92 12.78
C ALA A 212 6.19 -11.47 12.94
N VAL A 213 5.29 -10.48 13.00
CA VAL A 213 5.65 -9.08 13.28
C VAL A 213 6.30 -8.95 14.64
N GLN A 214 5.70 -9.54 15.68
CA GLN A 214 6.23 -9.53 17.05
C GLN A 214 7.61 -10.19 17.13
N GLY A 215 7.80 -11.36 16.49
CA GLY A 215 9.07 -12.09 16.47
C GLY A 215 10.19 -11.39 15.68
N THR A 216 9.86 -10.32 14.94
CA THR A 216 10.81 -9.49 14.19
C THR A 216 10.71 -8.00 14.56
N ASN A 217 10.16 -7.70 15.73
CA ASN A 217 9.91 -6.31 16.16
C ASN A 217 11.14 -5.43 15.95
N GLY A 218 10.94 -4.28 15.33
CA GLY A 218 11.96 -3.28 15.03
C GLY A 218 12.99 -3.69 13.97
N LYS A 219 13.04 -4.94 13.50
CA LYS A 219 14.05 -5.40 12.53
C LYS A 219 13.79 -4.83 11.13
N ILE A 220 14.81 -4.19 10.57
CA ILE A 220 14.84 -3.67 9.19
C ILE A 220 16.14 -4.13 8.49
N LEU A 221 16.16 -4.05 7.17
CA LEU A 221 17.38 -4.22 6.38
C LEU A 221 18.05 -2.87 6.13
N ARG A 222 19.40 -2.89 6.23
CA ARG A 222 20.26 -1.77 5.87
C ARG A 222 21.24 -2.20 4.79
N TYR A 223 21.58 -1.28 3.92
CA TYR A 223 22.65 -1.42 2.96
C TYR A 223 23.52 -0.17 3.05
N ASP A 224 24.81 -0.37 3.24
CA ASP A 224 25.78 0.73 3.42
C ASP A 224 25.30 1.79 4.44
N GLY A 225 24.89 1.30 5.64
CA GLY A 225 24.43 2.13 6.75
C GLY A 225 23.02 2.73 6.57
N THR A 226 22.45 2.76 5.36
CA THR A 226 21.13 3.35 5.07
C THR A 226 20.02 2.30 5.05
N THR A 227 18.75 2.72 5.27
CA THR A 227 17.59 1.83 5.14
C THR A 227 17.47 1.34 3.70
N ALA A 228 17.43 0.02 3.50
CA ALA A 228 17.34 -0.58 2.19
C ALA A 228 15.96 -0.32 1.53
N PHE A 229 15.91 -0.36 0.21
CA PHE A 229 14.67 -0.34 -0.58
C PHE A 229 14.26 -1.77 -0.92
N THR A 230 13.39 -2.36 -0.11
CA THR A 230 13.02 -3.78 -0.16
C THR A 230 11.78 -4.02 -1.01
N GLN A 231 11.93 -3.97 -2.33
CA GLN A 231 10.85 -4.34 -3.25
C GLN A 231 10.60 -5.85 -3.21
N PHE A 232 9.32 -6.26 -3.32
CA PHE A 232 8.88 -7.65 -3.39
C PHE A 232 7.72 -7.80 -4.37
N SER A 233 7.38 -9.04 -4.72
CA SER A 233 6.27 -9.37 -5.61
C SER A 233 5.66 -10.72 -5.24
N SER A 234 4.43 -10.98 -5.71
CA SER A 234 3.70 -12.23 -5.41
C SER A 234 4.32 -13.47 -6.07
N SER A 235 5.00 -13.33 -7.19
CA SER A 235 5.67 -14.43 -7.91
C SER A 235 6.84 -13.88 -8.72
N SER A 236 7.94 -14.61 -8.71
CA SER A 236 9.15 -14.29 -9.50
C SER A 236 9.16 -14.96 -10.88
N GLY A 237 8.32 -15.99 -11.08
CA GLY A 237 8.36 -16.85 -12.28
C GLY A 237 9.59 -17.76 -12.32
N GLY A 238 10.35 -17.90 -11.21
CA GLY A 238 11.58 -18.68 -11.11
C GLY A 238 12.88 -17.87 -11.05
N TYR A 239 12.83 -16.56 -11.34
CA TYR A 239 13.90 -15.59 -11.13
C TYR A 239 13.37 -14.22 -10.76
N THR A 240 13.93 -13.58 -9.75
CA THR A 240 13.60 -12.20 -9.42
C THR A 240 14.03 -11.26 -10.56
N SER A 241 13.34 -10.13 -10.70
CA SER A 241 13.78 -9.08 -11.61
C SER A 241 14.84 -8.21 -10.90
N PRO A 242 15.94 -7.84 -11.57
CA PRO A 242 16.86 -6.88 -10.99
C PRO A 242 16.18 -5.52 -10.84
N GLY A 243 16.45 -4.84 -9.73
CA GLY A 243 15.95 -3.50 -9.44
C GLY A 243 17.04 -2.43 -9.57
N SER A 244 16.70 -1.20 -9.14
CA SER A 244 17.59 -0.04 -9.22
C SER A 244 18.71 -0.03 -8.17
N GLN A 245 18.65 -0.91 -7.17
CA GLN A 245 19.63 -0.94 -6.08
C GLN A 245 20.65 -2.07 -6.27
N PRO A 246 21.91 -1.90 -5.84
CA PRO A 246 22.98 -2.91 -6.04
C PRO A 246 22.66 -4.29 -5.46
N TYR A 247 21.82 -4.34 -4.42
CA TYR A 247 21.39 -5.57 -3.75
C TYR A 247 20.07 -6.14 -4.32
N LEU A 248 19.37 -5.45 -5.23
CA LEU A 248 18.21 -5.97 -5.96
C LEU A 248 18.69 -6.68 -7.24
N LYS A 249 19.32 -7.82 -7.06
CA LYS A 249 19.86 -8.63 -8.16
C LYS A 249 18.83 -9.62 -8.69
N ALA A 250 19.03 -10.08 -9.92
CA ALA A 250 18.33 -11.27 -10.41
C ALA A 250 18.83 -12.50 -9.65
N VAL A 251 17.95 -13.15 -8.91
CA VAL A 251 18.24 -14.32 -8.08
C VAL A 251 17.34 -15.46 -8.53
N SER A 252 17.89 -16.66 -8.69
CA SER A 252 17.12 -17.89 -8.95
C SER A 252 16.19 -18.18 -7.79
N ASP A 253 14.92 -18.47 -8.08
CA ASP A 253 13.87 -18.75 -7.13
C ASP A 253 13.17 -20.09 -7.44
N PRO A 254 13.79 -21.22 -7.12
CA PRO A 254 13.23 -22.53 -7.41
C PRO A 254 11.97 -22.85 -6.60
N TRP A 255 11.68 -22.08 -5.55
CA TRP A 255 10.48 -22.26 -4.72
C TRP A 255 9.24 -21.57 -5.29
N ASP A 256 9.41 -20.72 -6.31
CA ASP A 256 8.26 -20.06 -6.96
C ASP A 256 7.35 -21.07 -7.68
N ASN A 257 7.90 -22.21 -8.14
CA ASN A 257 7.15 -23.28 -8.82
C ASN A 257 6.53 -24.26 -7.82
N TRP A 258 5.47 -23.83 -7.16
CA TRP A 258 4.67 -24.70 -6.30
C TRP A 258 3.21 -24.78 -6.81
N SER A 259 2.51 -25.87 -6.52
CA SER A 259 1.20 -26.19 -7.14
C SER A 259 0.10 -25.14 -6.92
N GLY A 260 0.21 -24.33 -5.86
CA GLY A 260 -0.74 -23.24 -5.57
C GLY A 260 -0.38 -21.89 -6.20
N ASN A 261 0.76 -21.77 -6.90
CA ASN A 261 1.17 -20.51 -7.53
C ASN A 261 0.64 -20.40 -8.97
N ALA A 262 -0.59 -19.92 -9.12
CA ALA A 262 -1.19 -19.66 -10.44
C ALA A 262 -0.50 -18.55 -11.27
N ASN A 263 0.53 -17.89 -10.71
CA ASN A 263 1.28 -16.85 -11.39
C ASN A 263 2.65 -17.33 -11.89
N HIS A 264 3.10 -18.53 -11.48
CA HIS A 264 4.37 -19.10 -11.96
C HIS A 264 4.33 -19.39 -13.45
N ALA A 265 3.31 -20.11 -13.90
CA ALA A 265 3.04 -20.39 -15.31
C ALA A 265 1.62 -19.94 -15.67
N TRP A 266 1.47 -19.22 -16.77
CA TRP A 266 0.19 -18.66 -17.19
C TRP A 266 0.11 -18.55 -18.71
N THR A 267 -1.11 -18.59 -19.23
CA THR A 267 -1.43 -18.35 -20.64
C THR A 267 -2.55 -17.32 -20.73
N THR A 268 -2.50 -16.48 -21.74
CA THR A 268 -3.56 -15.51 -22.04
C THR A 268 -3.60 -15.26 -23.54
N THR A 269 -4.76 -14.84 -24.03
CA THR A 269 -4.94 -14.42 -25.42
C THR A 269 -5.01 -12.91 -25.49
N VAL A 270 -4.26 -12.32 -26.40
CA VAL A 270 -4.28 -10.87 -26.68
C VAL A 270 -4.68 -10.68 -28.13
N SER A 271 -5.75 -9.94 -28.40
CA SER A 271 -6.19 -9.66 -29.76
C SER A 271 -5.26 -8.67 -30.46
N ALA A 272 -5.09 -8.79 -31.78
CA ALA A 272 -4.37 -7.79 -32.58
C ALA A 272 -4.95 -6.39 -32.38
N ALA A 273 -6.28 -6.26 -32.31
CA ALA A 273 -6.97 -4.99 -32.07
C ALA A 273 -6.56 -4.31 -30.76
N THR A 274 -6.29 -5.08 -29.68
CA THR A 274 -5.79 -4.53 -28.40
C THR A 274 -4.42 -3.87 -28.59
N ILE A 275 -3.53 -4.51 -29.37
CA ILE A 275 -2.19 -4.02 -29.65
C ILE A 275 -2.23 -2.80 -30.56
N GLU A 276 -3.03 -2.84 -31.62
CA GLU A 276 -3.24 -1.77 -32.58
C GLU A 276 -3.83 -0.51 -31.91
N LYS A 277 -4.79 -0.70 -31.00
CA LYS A 277 -5.36 0.39 -30.19
C LYS A 277 -4.32 1.04 -29.28
N ALA A 278 -3.44 0.25 -28.65
CA ALA A 278 -2.39 0.76 -27.77
C ALA A 278 -1.27 1.47 -28.56
N TYR A 279 -1.03 1.04 -29.82
CA TYR A 279 0.03 1.55 -30.69
C TYR A 279 -0.49 1.86 -32.11
N PRO A 280 -1.39 2.84 -32.28
CA PRO A 280 -2.07 3.08 -33.59
C PRO A 280 -1.11 3.36 -34.74
N ALA A 281 0.08 3.86 -34.42
CA ALA A 281 1.10 4.17 -35.43
C ALA A 281 1.63 2.97 -36.23
N ILE A 282 1.40 1.71 -35.77
CA ILE A 282 1.82 0.50 -36.51
C ILE A 282 0.88 0.21 -37.68
N GLY A 283 -0.37 0.75 -37.69
CA GLY A 283 -1.43 0.30 -38.60
C GLY A 283 -1.91 -1.11 -38.20
N THR A 284 -2.15 -1.97 -39.20
CA THR A 284 -2.54 -3.36 -38.94
C THR A 284 -1.32 -4.18 -38.48
N LEU A 285 -1.46 -4.90 -37.37
CA LEU A 285 -0.40 -5.74 -36.80
C LEU A 285 -0.12 -6.94 -37.75
N LYS A 286 1.14 -7.12 -38.09
CA LYS A 286 1.62 -8.25 -38.93
C LYS A 286 2.41 -9.28 -38.12
N GLN A 287 3.26 -8.81 -37.17
CA GLN A 287 4.13 -9.69 -36.39
C GLN A 287 4.54 -9.05 -35.05
N LEU A 288 4.69 -9.89 -34.04
CA LEU A 288 5.37 -9.58 -32.79
C LEU A 288 6.73 -10.27 -32.79
N LYS A 289 7.81 -9.54 -32.52
CA LYS A 289 9.17 -10.08 -32.50
C LYS A 289 9.88 -9.67 -31.20
N VAL A 290 10.12 -10.64 -30.30
CA VAL A 290 11.00 -10.40 -29.15
C VAL A 290 12.42 -10.19 -29.65
N THR A 291 13.00 -9.03 -29.40
CA THR A 291 14.32 -8.65 -29.93
C THR A 291 15.43 -8.77 -28.89
N LYS A 292 15.08 -8.66 -27.57
CA LYS A 292 16.04 -8.78 -26.48
C LYS A 292 15.39 -9.34 -25.24
N ARG A 293 16.13 -10.18 -24.51
CA ARG A 293 15.77 -10.72 -23.18
C ARG A 293 16.88 -10.42 -22.17
N ASN A 294 16.57 -10.57 -20.88
CA ASN A 294 17.52 -10.26 -19.81
C ASN A 294 18.51 -11.40 -19.49
N GLY A 295 18.36 -12.59 -20.06
CA GLY A 295 19.28 -13.71 -19.92
C GLY A 295 19.06 -14.62 -18.70
N PHE A 296 18.01 -14.42 -17.87
CA PHE A 296 17.81 -15.18 -16.65
C PHE A 296 16.58 -16.12 -16.74
N GLY A 297 16.84 -17.42 -16.58
CA GLY A 297 15.80 -18.45 -16.57
C GLY A 297 15.33 -18.89 -17.97
N ASP A 298 14.17 -19.53 -18.01
CA ASP A 298 13.64 -20.17 -19.20
C ASP A 298 13.44 -19.19 -20.36
N TRP A 299 13.62 -19.68 -21.58
CA TRP A 299 13.50 -18.94 -22.86
C TRP A 299 14.43 -17.72 -22.96
N GLY A 300 15.51 -17.65 -22.16
CA GLY A 300 16.38 -16.50 -22.06
C GLY A 300 15.80 -15.37 -21.19
N GLY A 301 14.80 -15.65 -20.38
CA GLY A 301 14.26 -14.76 -19.35
C GLY A 301 13.24 -13.74 -19.83
N ARG A 302 13.13 -12.66 -19.05
CA ARG A 302 12.16 -11.60 -19.28
C ARG A 302 12.45 -10.83 -20.56
N VAL A 303 11.39 -10.46 -21.27
CA VAL A 303 11.49 -9.60 -22.45
C VAL A 303 11.97 -8.21 -22.03
N SER A 304 13.12 -7.80 -22.58
CA SER A 304 13.65 -6.44 -22.43
C SER A 304 13.06 -5.52 -23.50
N THR A 305 13.08 -6.00 -24.77
CA THR A 305 12.49 -5.26 -25.89
C THR A 305 11.74 -6.19 -26.85
N ILE A 306 10.68 -5.66 -27.44
CA ILE A 306 9.84 -6.31 -28.44
C ILE A 306 9.52 -5.32 -29.56
N SER A 307 9.59 -5.79 -30.82
CA SER A 307 9.17 -5.05 -32.00
C SER A 307 7.76 -5.45 -32.41
N LEU A 308 6.90 -4.46 -32.58
CA LEU A 308 5.55 -4.54 -33.12
C LEU A 308 5.65 -4.18 -34.61
N VAL A 309 5.63 -5.19 -35.48
CA VAL A 309 5.72 -5.01 -36.92
C VAL A 309 4.31 -4.83 -37.47
N GLY A 310 4.03 -3.67 -38.01
CA GLY A 310 2.73 -3.34 -38.58
C GLY A 310 2.78 -3.03 -40.07
N SER A 311 1.62 -2.74 -40.65
CA SER A 311 1.49 -2.38 -42.08
C SER A 311 2.07 -1.01 -42.40
N ALA A 312 2.01 -0.06 -41.43
CA ALA A 312 2.50 1.31 -41.59
C ALA A 312 3.95 1.45 -41.16
N LYS A 313 4.32 0.95 -39.98
CA LYS A 313 5.71 0.97 -39.48
C LYS A 313 5.95 -0.09 -38.41
N THR A 314 7.23 -0.26 -38.04
CA THR A 314 7.65 -1.05 -36.88
C THR A 314 7.90 -0.13 -35.70
N VAL A 315 7.33 -0.48 -34.53
CA VAL A 315 7.54 0.21 -33.27
C VAL A 315 8.21 -0.75 -32.28
N THR A 316 9.31 -0.35 -31.66
CA THR A 316 9.98 -1.13 -30.62
C THR A 316 9.62 -0.56 -29.25
N ILE A 317 9.19 -1.42 -28.34
CA ILE A 317 8.79 -1.06 -26.98
C ILE A 317 9.52 -1.93 -25.94
N THR A 318 9.50 -1.52 -24.68
CA THR A 318 10.03 -2.34 -23.58
C THR A 318 9.08 -3.48 -23.25
N GLY A 319 9.61 -4.56 -22.66
CA GLY A 319 8.79 -5.66 -22.16
C GLY A 319 7.78 -5.23 -21.09
N ASP A 320 8.12 -4.22 -20.28
CA ASP A 320 7.20 -3.65 -19.28
C ASP A 320 6.06 -2.89 -19.95
N ASN A 321 6.34 -2.09 -20.98
CA ASN A 321 5.29 -1.43 -21.75
C ASN A 321 4.38 -2.45 -22.43
N ALA A 322 4.94 -3.54 -22.97
CA ALA A 322 4.15 -4.64 -23.53
C ALA A 322 3.28 -5.30 -22.45
N ARG A 323 3.83 -5.57 -21.25
CA ARG A 323 3.07 -6.11 -20.13
C ARG A 323 1.83 -5.28 -19.83
N TRP A 324 1.98 -3.98 -19.68
CA TRP A 324 0.87 -3.07 -19.34
C TRP A 324 -0.12 -2.91 -20.48
N ALA A 325 0.35 -2.67 -21.68
CA ALA A 325 -0.49 -2.44 -22.85
C ALA A 325 -1.31 -3.68 -23.26
N PHE A 326 -0.78 -4.88 -23.04
CA PHE A 326 -1.40 -6.15 -23.41
C PHE A 326 -2.11 -6.84 -22.25
N GLY A 327 -2.10 -6.27 -21.04
CA GLY A 327 -2.74 -6.85 -19.86
C GLY A 327 -2.08 -8.14 -19.35
N LEU A 328 -0.76 -8.30 -19.53
CA LEU A 328 -0.02 -9.50 -19.15
C LEU A 328 0.31 -9.52 -17.66
N LYS A 329 0.36 -10.71 -17.05
CA LYS A 329 0.79 -10.89 -15.66
C LYS A 329 2.25 -10.48 -15.44
N SER A 330 3.12 -10.68 -16.45
CA SER A 330 4.57 -10.45 -16.36
C SER A 330 5.12 -10.02 -17.72
N ASN A 331 6.31 -9.41 -17.72
CA ASN A 331 7.13 -9.23 -18.91
C ASN A 331 7.95 -10.50 -19.27
N TRP A 332 7.73 -11.62 -18.58
CA TRP A 332 8.32 -12.91 -18.89
C TRP A 332 7.31 -13.77 -19.64
N PHE A 333 7.32 -13.66 -20.93
CA PHE A 333 6.40 -14.33 -21.83
C PHE A 333 7.07 -14.77 -23.13
N ARG A 334 6.41 -15.68 -23.84
CA ARG A 334 6.68 -16.05 -25.25
C ARG A 334 5.35 -16.16 -25.99
N PHE A 335 5.40 -16.19 -27.32
CA PHE A 335 4.25 -16.46 -28.20
C PHE A 335 4.27 -17.92 -28.63
#